data_9d2791d93d5d2400f82efe0a6f0c5100
#
_entry.id   9d2791d93d5d2400f82efe0a6f0c5100
#
_cell.length_a   1.000
_cell.length_b   1.000
_cell.length_c   1.000
_cell.angle_alpha   90.00
_cell.angle_beta   90.00
_cell.angle_gamma   90.00
#
_symmetry.space_group_name_H-M   'P 1'
#
loop_
_entity.id
_entity.type
_entity.pdbx_description
1 polymer ?
#
loop_
_entity_poly.entity_id
_entity_poly.type
_entity_poly.pdbx_seq_one_letter_code
_entity_poly.pdbx_strand_id
1 'polypeptide(L)'
;NQAYEDTSLPIGLGQTISKPNVVARMMELLRHGQPGKLGRVLEIGTGCGYQAAVLSHLATEVYSIERLRGLHDKARDNLRPFRLANVHLLFGDGMAGFPKGAPYAAIIAAAGGEALPQPWLEQLAVGGRLVAPMVTAAGQQALVVVDKTAQGLQQTVLEAVHFVPLKSGIA
;
A
#
# COMPACT_ATOMS: atom_id res chain seq x y z
N ASN A 1 9.29 -6.51 -20.89
CA ASN A 1 9.19 -6.01 -19.93
C ASN A 1 8.28 -4.87 -19.69
N GLN A 2 6.96 -5.21 -19.88
CA GLN A 2 5.91 -4.23 -19.72
C GLN A 2 5.82 -3.68 -18.29
N ALA A 3 6.41 -4.37 -17.32
CA ALA A 3 6.38 -3.93 -15.93
C ALA A 3 7.11 -2.60 -15.69
N TYR A 4 8.02 -2.23 -16.59
CA TYR A 4 8.79 -0.99 -16.47
C TYR A 4 8.26 0.14 -17.36
N GLU A 5 7.21 -0.10 -18.13
CA GLU A 5 6.55 0.95 -18.89
C GLU A 5 5.65 1.77 -17.95
N ASP A 6 5.53 3.07 -18.22
CA ASP A 6 4.68 3.96 -17.41
C ASP A 6 3.21 3.81 -17.83
N THR A 7 2.68 2.61 -17.70
CA THR A 7 1.30 2.27 -17.99
C THR A 7 0.78 1.28 -16.96
N SER A 8 -0.54 1.22 -16.82
CA SER A 8 -1.18 0.19 -15.99
C SER A 8 -1.28 -1.11 -16.78
N LEU A 9 -1.02 -2.23 -16.13
CA LEU A 9 -1.06 -3.55 -16.74
C LEU A 9 -2.16 -4.39 -16.09
N PRO A 10 -2.92 -5.15 -16.89
CA PRO A 10 -3.88 -6.10 -16.33
C PRO A 10 -3.14 -7.23 -15.61
N ILE A 11 -3.58 -7.57 -14.41
CA ILE A 11 -2.99 -8.64 -13.60
C ILE A 11 -3.98 -9.77 -13.35
N GLY A 12 -5.11 -9.76 -14.08
CA GLY A 12 -6.18 -10.73 -13.91
C GLY A 12 -7.16 -10.33 -12.81
N LEU A 13 -8.26 -11.08 -12.68
CA LEU A 13 -9.28 -10.86 -11.65
C LEU A 13 -9.84 -9.43 -11.64
N GLY A 14 -9.78 -8.73 -12.78
CA GLY A 14 -10.30 -7.37 -12.91
C GLY A 14 -9.44 -6.28 -12.29
N GLN A 15 -8.21 -6.59 -11.92
CA GLN A 15 -7.29 -5.64 -11.31
C GLN A 15 -6.20 -5.23 -12.30
N THR A 16 -5.50 -4.14 -11.98
CA THR A 16 -4.36 -3.65 -12.78
C THR A 16 -3.17 -3.37 -11.88
N ILE A 17 -1.96 -3.42 -12.49
CA ILE A 17 -0.75 -2.94 -11.83
C ILE A 17 -0.70 -1.42 -11.98
N SER A 18 -0.40 -0.71 -10.90
CA SER A 18 -0.18 0.73 -10.93
C SER A 18 0.99 1.07 -11.84
N LYS A 19 0.97 2.26 -12.44
CA LYS A 19 2.08 2.73 -13.26
C LYS A 19 3.37 2.78 -12.45
N PRO A 20 4.52 2.38 -13.03
CA PRO A 20 5.79 2.39 -12.29
C PRO A 20 6.18 3.74 -11.69
N ASN A 21 5.90 4.86 -12.38
CA ASN A 21 6.23 6.18 -11.83
C ASN A 21 5.37 6.52 -10.62
N VAL A 22 4.12 6.05 -10.56
CA VAL A 22 3.25 6.26 -9.39
C VAL A 22 3.74 5.44 -8.22
N VAL A 23 4.15 4.19 -8.45
CA VAL A 23 4.73 3.34 -7.41
C VAL A 23 5.99 4.00 -6.84
N ALA A 24 6.89 4.46 -7.71
CA ALA A 24 8.12 5.14 -7.27
C ALA A 24 7.81 6.40 -6.47
N ARG A 25 6.82 7.18 -6.92
CA ARG A 25 6.40 8.40 -6.23
C ARG A 25 5.87 8.09 -4.84
N MET A 26 5.04 7.04 -4.71
CA MET A 26 4.51 6.62 -3.41
C MET A 26 5.63 6.16 -2.48
N MET A 27 6.63 5.45 -3.00
CA MET A 27 7.78 5.02 -2.21
C MET A 27 8.61 6.20 -1.71
N GLU A 28 8.84 7.21 -2.57
CA GLU A 28 9.53 8.43 -2.16
C GLU A 28 8.78 9.16 -1.05
N LEU A 29 7.46 9.30 -1.20
CA LEU A 29 6.62 9.93 -0.19
C LEU A 29 6.69 9.16 1.13
N LEU A 30 6.64 7.84 1.06
CA LEU A 30 6.67 7.00 2.23
C LEU A 30 7.98 7.14 3.01
N ARG A 31 9.11 7.24 2.30
CA ARG A 31 10.43 7.40 2.91
C ARG A 31 10.65 8.81 3.47
N HIS A 32 10.00 9.80 2.91
CA HIS A 32 10.08 11.19 3.38
C HIS A 32 11.52 11.70 3.53
N GLY A 33 12.39 11.32 2.58
CA GLY A 33 13.78 11.76 2.58
C GLY A 33 14.64 11.21 3.69
N GLN A 34 14.15 10.26 4.46
CA GLN A 34 14.91 9.70 5.57
C GLN A 34 15.90 8.64 5.09
N PRO A 35 17.16 8.67 5.58
CA PRO A 35 18.11 7.62 5.26
C PRO A 35 17.78 6.35 6.06
N GLY A 36 18.23 5.21 5.53
CA GLY A 36 18.03 3.94 6.18
C GLY A 36 16.67 3.34 5.90
N LYS A 37 16.41 2.22 6.57
CA LYS A 37 15.18 1.48 6.38
C LYS A 37 14.04 2.02 7.23
N LEU A 38 12.84 1.95 6.68
CA LEU A 38 11.62 2.12 7.44
C LEU A 38 11.49 0.94 8.42
N GLY A 39 10.69 1.12 9.48
CA GLY A 39 10.37 0.02 10.39
C GLY A 39 9.37 -0.94 9.75
N ARG A 40 8.32 -1.28 10.48
CA ARG A 40 7.24 -2.12 9.97
C ARG A 40 6.37 -1.33 8.99
N VAL A 41 6.10 -1.92 7.84
CA VAL A 41 5.24 -1.32 6.81
C VAL A 41 4.05 -2.22 6.57
N LEU A 42 2.86 -1.63 6.50
CA LEU A 42 1.64 -2.32 6.09
C LEU A 42 1.32 -1.90 4.66
N GLU A 43 1.19 -2.89 3.77
CA GLU A 43 0.73 -2.70 2.41
C GLU A 43 -0.70 -3.21 2.27
N ILE A 44 -1.60 -2.36 1.80
CA ILE A 44 -2.99 -2.70 1.54
C ILE A 44 -3.16 -2.92 0.04
N GLY A 45 -3.43 -4.16 -0.36
CA GLY A 45 -3.53 -4.55 -1.76
C GLY A 45 -2.21 -5.09 -2.29
N THR A 46 -1.97 -6.37 -2.05
CA THR A 46 -0.73 -7.05 -2.49
C THR A 46 -0.63 -7.11 -4.02
N GLY A 47 -1.75 -7.33 -4.69
CA GLY A 47 -1.76 -7.55 -6.13
C GLY A 47 -0.91 -8.76 -6.50
N CYS A 48 -0.02 -8.58 -7.49
CA CYS A 48 0.89 -9.65 -7.93
C CYS A 48 2.17 -9.74 -7.10
N GLY A 49 2.34 -8.87 -6.09
CA GLY A 49 3.49 -8.89 -5.19
C GLY A 49 4.65 -7.96 -5.56
N TYR A 50 4.58 -7.25 -6.69
CA TYR A 50 5.68 -6.40 -7.16
C TYR A 50 6.06 -5.33 -6.13
N GLN A 51 5.06 -4.59 -5.62
CA GLN A 51 5.31 -3.52 -4.66
C GLN A 51 5.84 -4.06 -3.33
N ALA A 52 5.32 -5.22 -2.88
CA ALA A 52 5.81 -5.86 -1.67
C ALA A 52 7.29 -6.22 -1.79
N ALA A 53 7.73 -6.69 -2.96
CA ALA A 53 9.14 -6.98 -3.21
C ALA A 53 9.99 -5.72 -3.11
N VAL A 54 9.53 -4.60 -3.67
CA VAL A 54 10.23 -3.32 -3.58
C VAL A 54 10.30 -2.87 -2.12
N LEU A 55 9.18 -2.94 -1.40
CA LEU A 55 9.13 -2.56 0.02
C LEU A 55 10.07 -3.39 0.88
N SER A 56 10.31 -4.66 0.52
CA SER A 56 11.18 -5.53 1.28
C SER A 56 12.60 -4.99 1.42
N HIS A 57 13.03 -4.19 0.46
CA HIS A 57 14.36 -3.55 0.48
C HIS A 57 14.38 -2.23 1.26
N LEU A 58 13.21 -1.65 1.50
CA LEU A 58 13.06 -0.33 2.12
C LEU A 58 12.63 -0.40 3.59
N ALA A 59 12.19 -1.57 4.04
CA ALA A 59 11.59 -1.74 5.37
C ALA A 59 12.22 -2.91 6.12
N THR A 60 12.13 -2.89 7.45
CA THR A 60 12.57 -4.01 8.26
C THR A 60 11.60 -5.18 8.16
N GLU A 61 10.29 -4.90 8.13
CA GLU A 61 9.25 -5.91 7.96
C GLU A 61 8.14 -5.34 7.09
N VAL A 62 7.60 -6.16 6.21
CA VAL A 62 6.46 -5.81 5.35
C VAL A 62 5.32 -6.78 5.64
N TYR A 63 4.16 -6.23 5.98
CA TYR A 63 2.91 -6.97 6.10
C TYR A 63 2.03 -6.53 4.94
N SER A 64 1.72 -7.46 4.04
CA SER A 64 0.97 -7.14 2.82
C SER A 64 -0.33 -7.95 2.81
N ILE A 65 -1.47 -7.26 2.73
CA ILE A 65 -2.77 -7.89 2.84
C ILE A 65 -3.54 -7.76 1.53
N GLU A 66 -4.12 -8.88 1.07
CA GLU A 66 -4.90 -8.98 -0.16
C GLU A 66 -6.25 -9.61 0.11
N ARG A 67 -7.32 -8.99 -0.38
CA ARG A 67 -8.69 -9.49 -0.20
C ARG A 67 -9.11 -10.54 -1.24
N LEU A 68 -8.43 -10.59 -2.38
CA LEU A 68 -8.75 -11.53 -3.45
C LEU A 68 -7.84 -12.75 -3.35
N ARG A 69 -8.44 -13.93 -3.11
CA ARG A 69 -7.68 -15.16 -2.91
C ARG A 69 -6.78 -15.47 -4.10
N GLY A 70 -7.27 -15.28 -5.32
CA GLY A 70 -6.49 -15.56 -6.52
C GLY A 70 -5.24 -14.70 -6.63
N LEU A 71 -5.33 -13.41 -6.28
CA LEU A 71 -4.16 -12.51 -6.28
C LEU A 71 -3.21 -12.84 -5.14
N HIS A 72 -3.74 -13.15 -3.96
CA HIS A 72 -2.91 -13.56 -2.83
C HIS A 72 -2.06 -14.80 -3.18
N ASP A 73 -2.67 -15.82 -3.77
CA ASP A 73 -1.97 -17.02 -4.17
C ASP A 73 -0.94 -16.74 -5.27
N LYS A 74 -1.30 -15.88 -6.24
CA LYS A 74 -0.40 -15.48 -7.32
C LYS A 74 0.82 -14.72 -6.80
N ALA A 75 0.61 -13.80 -5.86
CA ALA A 75 1.71 -13.07 -5.24
C ALA A 75 2.64 -13.99 -4.49
N ARG A 76 2.08 -14.94 -3.74
CA ARG A 76 2.87 -15.93 -3.02
C ARG A 76 3.74 -16.74 -3.97
N ASP A 77 3.19 -17.18 -5.10
CA ASP A 77 3.94 -17.92 -6.10
C ASP A 77 5.01 -17.06 -6.76
N ASN A 78 4.68 -15.81 -7.09
CA ASN A 78 5.62 -14.88 -7.73
C ASN A 78 6.80 -14.55 -6.83
N LEU A 79 6.58 -14.42 -5.52
CA LEU A 79 7.62 -14.01 -4.59
C LEU A 79 8.44 -15.17 -4.03
N ARG A 80 7.93 -16.41 -4.14
CA ARG A 80 8.60 -17.58 -3.57
C ARG A 80 10.07 -17.72 -4.00
N PRO A 81 10.44 -17.54 -5.29
CA PRO A 81 11.84 -17.68 -5.71
C PRO A 81 12.78 -16.67 -5.05
N PHE A 82 12.29 -15.53 -4.63
CA PHE A 82 13.11 -14.46 -4.06
C PHE A 82 13.41 -14.66 -2.58
N ARG A 83 12.69 -15.55 -1.90
CA ARG A 83 12.90 -15.88 -0.49
C ARG A 83 12.99 -14.66 0.42
N LEU A 84 11.99 -13.78 0.32
CA LEU A 84 11.95 -12.52 1.08
C LEU A 84 11.50 -12.82 2.51
N ALA A 85 12.47 -12.98 3.41
CA ALA A 85 12.20 -13.39 4.79
C ALA A 85 11.42 -12.34 5.60
N ASN A 86 11.47 -11.07 5.16
CA ASN A 86 10.83 -9.97 5.87
C ASN A 86 9.46 -9.59 5.28
N VAL A 87 8.92 -10.36 4.33
CA VAL A 87 7.60 -10.12 3.74
C VAL A 87 6.61 -11.16 4.22
N HIS A 88 5.50 -10.70 4.78
CA HIS A 88 4.40 -11.53 5.27
C HIS A 88 3.17 -11.25 4.42
N LEU A 89 2.80 -12.24 3.58
CA LEU A 89 1.63 -12.12 2.71
C LEU A 89 0.40 -12.64 3.47
N LEU A 90 -0.63 -11.81 3.54
CA LEU A 90 -1.83 -12.08 4.31
C LEU A 90 -3.04 -12.06 3.40
N PHE A 91 -3.96 -13.01 3.60
CA PHE A 91 -5.26 -13.00 2.94
C PHE A 91 -6.28 -12.46 3.92
N GLY A 92 -6.94 -11.35 3.57
CA GLY A 92 -7.91 -10.75 4.46
C GLY A 92 -8.48 -9.44 3.93
N ASP A 93 -9.33 -8.82 4.74
CA ASP A 93 -9.95 -7.53 4.44
C ASP A 93 -8.98 -6.41 4.75
N GLY A 94 -8.45 -5.76 3.71
CA GLY A 94 -7.50 -4.67 3.86
C GLY A 94 -8.05 -3.45 4.57
N MET A 95 -9.39 -3.23 4.56
CA MET A 95 -9.98 -2.10 5.26
C MET A 95 -9.81 -2.21 6.78
N ALA A 96 -9.68 -3.42 7.29
CA ALA A 96 -9.41 -3.65 8.72
C ALA A 96 -7.94 -3.49 9.08
N GLY A 97 -7.06 -3.33 8.10
CA GLY A 97 -5.62 -3.35 8.32
C GLY A 97 -5.15 -4.70 8.85
N PHE A 98 -4.11 -4.67 9.64
CA PHE A 98 -3.60 -5.87 10.30
C PHE A 98 -3.12 -5.51 11.72
N PRO A 99 -4.03 -5.55 12.71
CA PRO A 99 -3.70 -5.09 14.06
C PRO A 99 -2.54 -5.81 14.72
N LYS A 100 -2.33 -7.09 14.38
CA LYS A 100 -1.26 -7.90 15.00
C LYS A 100 0.15 -7.39 14.72
N GLY A 101 0.35 -6.69 13.61
CA GLY A 101 1.65 -6.13 13.27
C GLY A 101 1.82 -4.67 13.71
N ALA A 102 0.76 -4.03 14.19
CA ALA A 102 0.78 -2.61 14.57
C ALA A 102 1.61 -2.37 15.84
N PRO A 103 2.09 -1.14 16.02
CA PRO A 103 1.97 0.01 15.14
C PRO A 103 2.93 -0.04 13.96
N TYR A 104 2.54 0.62 12.85
CA TYR A 104 3.35 0.65 11.63
C TYR A 104 4.05 2.00 11.46
N ALA A 105 5.33 1.95 11.09
CA ALA A 105 6.07 3.15 10.73
C ALA A 105 5.52 3.79 9.47
N ALA A 106 4.95 2.97 8.57
CA ALA A 106 4.38 3.43 7.32
C ALA A 106 3.24 2.50 6.88
N ILE A 107 2.24 3.09 6.21
CA ILE A 107 1.14 2.34 5.60
C ILE A 107 0.99 2.86 4.18
N ILE A 108 0.91 1.95 3.21
CA ILE A 108 0.72 2.28 1.81
C ILE A 108 -0.44 1.47 1.25
N ALA A 109 -1.33 2.14 0.52
CA ALA A 109 -2.49 1.47 -0.06
C ALA A 109 -2.52 1.64 -1.56
N ALA A 110 -2.88 0.55 -2.26
CA ALA A 110 -2.98 0.50 -3.72
C ALA A 110 -4.43 0.56 -4.19
N ALA A 111 -5.35 0.96 -3.32
CA ALA A 111 -6.76 1.14 -3.64
C ALA A 111 -7.28 2.32 -2.83
N GLY A 112 -8.20 3.08 -3.40
CA GLY A 112 -8.72 4.28 -2.76
C GLY A 112 -10.23 4.33 -2.69
N GLY A 113 -10.75 4.89 -1.59
CA GLY A 113 -12.16 5.18 -1.39
C GLY A 113 -12.36 6.64 -1.03
N GLU A 114 -13.58 6.99 -0.61
CA GLU A 114 -13.93 8.37 -0.27
C GLU A 114 -13.32 8.83 1.05
N ALA A 115 -12.98 7.89 1.93
CA ALA A 115 -12.38 8.17 3.22
C ALA A 115 -11.32 7.13 3.54
N LEU A 116 -10.35 7.51 4.35
CA LEU A 116 -9.35 6.58 4.84
C LEU A 116 -9.96 5.75 5.97
N PRO A 117 -9.86 4.42 5.92
CA PRO A 117 -10.39 3.57 6.99
C PRO A 117 -9.78 3.93 8.35
N GLN A 118 -10.62 4.05 9.36
CA GLN A 118 -10.18 4.37 10.71
C GLN A 118 -9.15 3.37 11.25
N PRO A 119 -9.27 2.04 10.99
CA PRO A 119 -8.24 1.10 11.44
C PRO A 119 -6.83 1.43 10.95
N TRP A 120 -6.69 1.96 9.72
CA TRP A 120 -5.36 2.33 9.21
C TRP A 120 -4.75 3.46 10.05
N LEU A 121 -5.57 4.47 10.38
CA LEU A 121 -5.10 5.63 11.15
C LEU A 121 -4.74 5.21 12.59
N GLU A 122 -5.51 4.30 13.16
CA GLU A 122 -5.23 3.77 14.50
C GLU A 122 -3.94 2.93 14.54
N GLN A 123 -3.69 2.17 13.47
CA GLN A 123 -2.53 1.28 13.40
C GLN A 123 -1.25 2.00 12.99
N LEU A 124 -1.35 3.23 12.50
CA LEU A 124 -0.19 4.05 12.16
C LEU A 124 0.49 4.52 13.46
N ALA A 125 1.80 4.37 13.52
CA ALA A 125 2.57 4.84 14.68
C ALA A 125 2.61 6.37 14.73
N VAL A 126 2.75 6.92 15.92
CA VAL A 126 3.10 8.34 16.06
C VAL A 126 4.47 8.55 15.42
N GLY A 127 4.56 9.54 14.55
CA GLY A 127 5.74 9.75 13.71
C GLY A 127 5.69 8.99 12.40
N GLY A 128 4.65 8.17 12.18
CA GLY A 128 4.49 7.41 10.97
C GLY A 128 3.77 8.18 9.86
N ARG A 129 3.85 7.65 8.66
CA ARG A 129 3.24 8.25 7.46
C ARG A 129 2.46 7.21 6.68
N LEU A 130 1.27 7.62 6.24
CA LEU A 130 0.40 6.84 5.37
C LEU A 130 0.32 7.51 4.00
N VAL A 131 0.42 6.71 2.94
CA VAL A 131 0.28 7.18 1.56
C VAL A 131 -0.79 6.33 0.89
N ALA A 132 -1.82 6.97 0.35
CA ALA A 132 -2.94 6.26 -0.25
C ALA A 132 -3.65 7.13 -1.28
N PRO A 133 -4.32 6.53 -2.29
CA PRO A 133 -5.25 7.28 -3.12
C PRO A 133 -6.54 7.51 -2.34
N MET A 134 -7.19 8.65 -2.60
CA MET A 134 -8.49 8.96 -2.02
C MET A 134 -9.34 9.69 -3.05
N VAL A 135 -10.64 9.40 -3.09
CA VAL A 135 -11.56 10.06 -3.99
C VAL A 135 -11.86 11.46 -3.44
N THR A 136 -11.62 12.49 -4.25
CA THR A 136 -11.90 13.87 -3.88
C THR A 136 -13.36 14.22 -4.09
N ALA A 137 -13.77 15.41 -3.62
CA ALA A 137 -15.13 15.91 -3.82
C ALA A 137 -15.51 16.02 -5.30
N ALA A 138 -14.53 16.18 -6.19
CA ALA A 138 -14.76 16.23 -7.64
C ALA A 138 -14.91 14.84 -8.27
N GLY A 139 -14.87 13.75 -7.48
CA GLY A 139 -15.00 12.38 -7.97
C GLY A 139 -13.72 11.82 -8.58
N GLN A 140 -12.60 12.52 -8.48
CA GLN A 140 -11.31 12.07 -8.96
C GLN A 140 -10.46 11.56 -7.80
N GLN A 141 -9.57 10.61 -8.07
CA GLN A 141 -8.62 10.16 -7.07
C GLN A 141 -7.39 11.05 -7.05
N ALA A 142 -6.88 11.31 -5.84
CA ALA A 142 -5.62 12.00 -5.64
C ALA A 142 -4.79 11.23 -4.62
N LEU A 143 -3.48 11.34 -4.71
CA LEU A 143 -2.60 10.84 -3.66
C LEU A 143 -2.79 11.69 -2.41
N VAL A 144 -2.88 11.01 -1.28
CA VAL A 144 -3.00 11.65 0.02
C VAL A 144 -1.90 11.13 0.92
N VAL A 145 -1.27 12.04 1.64
CA VAL A 145 -0.28 11.73 2.67
C VAL A 145 -0.88 12.11 4.01
N VAL A 146 -0.82 11.19 4.96
CA VAL A 146 -1.21 11.47 6.35
C VAL A 146 0.00 11.27 7.25
N ASP A 147 0.34 12.29 8.00
CA ASP A 147 1.37 12.23 9.03
C ASP A 147 0.71 12.20 10.39
N LYS A 148 1.04 11.20 11.20
CA LYS A 148 0.53 11.08 12.56
C LYS A 148 1.54 11.65 13.55
N THR A 149 1.13 12.67 14.27
CA THR A 149 1.97 13.32 15.28
C THR A 149 1.34 13.16 16.66
N ALA A 150 2.09 13.53 17.69
CA ALA A 150 1.56 13.52 19.06
C ALA A 150 0.34 14.45 19.22
N GLN A 151 0.19 15.45 18.33
CA GLN A 151 -0.92 16.41 18.37
C GLN A 151 -2.09 16.00 17.47
N GLY A 152 -1.96 14.94 16.67
CA GLY A 152 -3.02 14.47 15.80
C GLY A 152 -2.54 14.13 14.40
N LEU A 153 -3.48 14.11 13.45
CA LEU A 153 -3.25 13.72 12.06
C LEU A 153 -3.16 14.96 11.19
N GLN A 154 -2.18 14.99 10.29
CA GLN A 154 -2.06 16.03 9.26
C GLN A 154 -2.21 15.37 7.90
N GLN A 155 -3.17 15.84 7.11
CA GLN A 155 -3.45 15.30 5.79
C GLN A 155 -3.06 16.31 4.72
N THR A 156 -2.34 15.81 3.71
CA THR A 156 -1.94 16.60 2.54
C THR A 156 -2.44 15.90 1.29
N VAL A 157 -3.13 16.64 0.43
CA VAL A 157 -3.64 16.13 -0.87
C VAL A 157 -2.66 16.56 -1.95
N LEU A 158 -2.24 15.59 -2.75
CA LEU A 158 -1.23 15.80 -3.79
C LEU A 158 -1.86 15.58 -5.18
N GLU A 159 -1.07 15.06 -6.13
CA GLU A 159 -1.46 14.95 -7.53
C GLU A 159 -2.57 13.91 -7.79
N ALA A 160 -3.25 14.05 -8.92
CA ALA A 160 -4.28 13.11 -9.34
C ALA A 160 -3.66 11.77 -9.75
N VAL A 161 -4.37 10.68 -9.43
CA VAL A 161 -3.95 9.31 -9.75
C VAL A 161 -5.17 8.47 -10.13
N HIS A 162 -4.90 7.24 -10.62
CA HIS A 162 -5.93 6.26 -10.94
C HIS A 162 -5.58 4.93 -10.30
N PHE A 163 -6.40 4.52 -9.34
CA PHE A 163 -6.28 3.23 -8.66
C PHE A 163 -7.64 2.52 -8.68
N VAL A 164 -7.62 1.22 -8.41
CA VAL A 164 -8.85 0.47 -8.21
C VAL A 164 -9.58 0.98 -6.97
N PRO A 165 -10.92 0.90 -6.94
CA PRO A 165 -11.67 1.27 -5.76
C PRO A 165 -11.33 0.38 -4.57
N LEU A 166 -11.27 0.98 -3.38
CA LEU A 166 -11.12 0.23 -2.14
C LEU A 166 -12.43 -0.51 -1.85
N LYS A 167 -12.33 -1.81 -1.58
CA LYS A 167 -13.49 -2.66 -1.27
C LYS A 167 -13.24 -3.41 0.02
N SER A 168 -14.32 -3.64 0.76
CA SER A 168 -14.29 -4.44 1.99
C SER A 168 -14.48 -5.92 1.69
N GLY A 169 -14.20 -6.75 2.70
CA GLY A 169 -14.40 -8.18 2.63
C GLY A 169 -13.30 -8.90 1.85
N ILE A 170 -13.55 -10.18 1.61
CA ILE A 170 -12.64 -11.05 0.85
C ILE A 170 -13.40 -11.71 -0.29
N ALA A 171 -12.65 -12.18 -1.28
CA ALA A 171 -13.25 -12.87 -2.43
C ALA A 171 -12.32 -13.95 -3.03
#